data_37f3bb12e6982990a6b3c81beff80a7f
#
_entry.id   37f3bb12e6982990a6b3c81beff80a7f
#
_cell.length_a   1.000
_cell.length_b   1.000
_cell.length_c   1.000
_cell.angle_alpha   90.00
_cell.angle_beta   90.00
_cell.angle_gamma   90.00
#
_symmetry.space_group_name_H-M   'P 1'
#
loop_
_entity.id
_entity.type
_entity.pdbx_description
1 polymer ?
#
loop_
_entity_poly.entity_id
_entity_poly.type
_entity_poly.pdbx_seq_one_letter_code
_entity_poly.pdbx_strand_id
1 'polypeptide(L)'
;MIRSWRRIFKSRICMHLRKCGILSQLTPPGTPQRNGVFERRNRTLLDMVRSMMSLTDLPLSFWGYALETATFTLNRAPSKSVKTTPYELWFGKKPKLSFLKVWGCDAYVKKLQPEKLEPSRKNASS
;
A
#
# COMPACT_ATOMS: atom_id res chain seq x y z
N MET A 1 -17.38 8.40 22.03
CA MET A 1 -16.62 9.16 21.03
C MET A 1 -16.17 8.32 19.82
N ILE A 2 -15.58 7.15 19.98
CA ILE A 2 -15.07 6.27 18.89
C ILE A 2 -16.17 5.76 17.93
N ARG A 3 -17.39 5.50 18.41
CA ARG A 3 -18.52 5.02 17.58
C ARG A 3 -19.05 6.05 16.57
N SER A 4 -18.88 7.34 16.82
CA SER A 4 -19.29 8.43 15.94
C SER A 4 -18.37 8.55 14.72
N TRP A 5 -17.07 8.45 14.91
CA TRP A 5 -16.08 8.52 13.84
C TRP A 5 -16.22 7.39 12.82
N ARG A 6 -16.53 6.16 13.27
CA ARG A 6 -16.75 5.02 12.37
C ARG A 6 -17.94 5.24 11.42
N ARG A 7 -19.00 5.88 11.86
CA ARG A 7 -20.18 6.17 11.03
C ARG A 7 -19.86 7.23 9.96
N ILE A 8 -19.22 8.33 10.34
CA ILE A 8 -18.87 9.42 9.44
C ILE A 8 -17.87 8.95 8.38
N PHE A 9 -16.86 8.19 8.79
CA PHE A 9 -15.86 7.63 7.89
C PHE A 9 -16.49 6.66 6.89
N LYS A 10 -17.38 5.78 7.35
CA LYS A 10 -18.09 4.82 6.50
C LYS A 10 -18.97 5.51 5.45
N SER A 11 -19.71 6.56 5.82
CA SER A 11 -20.57 7.28 4.88
C SER A 11 -19.78 8.02 3.81
N ARG A 12 -18.67 8.67 4.17
CA ARG A 12 -17.81 9.39 3.20
C ARG A 12 -17.13 8.45 2.21
N ILE A 13 -16.63 7.32 2.69
CA ILE A 13 -16.04 6.27 1.83
C ILE A 13 -17.10 5.72 0.88
N CYS A 14 -18.30 5.37 1.36
CA CYS A 14 -19.38 4.87 0.50
C CYS A 14 -19.81 5.88 -0.57
N MET A 15 -19.87 7.16 -0.24
CA MET A 15 -20.16 8.21 -1.23
C MET A 15 -19.04 8.33 -2.28
N HIS A 16 -17.80 8.28 -1.86
CA HIS A 16 -16.66 8.31 -2.78
C HIS A 16 -16.65 7.10 -3.71
N LEU A 17 -16.83 5.90 -3.16
CA LEU A 17 -16.92 4.67 -3.96
C LEU A 17 -18.04 4.74 -4.99
N ARG A 18 -19.23 5.22 -4.62
CA ARG A 18 -20.35 5.41 -5.56
C ARG A 18 -20.03 6.39 -6.69
N LYS A 19 -19.35 7.50 -6.38
CA LYS A 19 -18.87 8.45 -7.41
C LYS A 19 -17.89 7.80 -8.39
N CYS A 20 -17.11 6.82 -7.93
CA CYS A 20 -16.18 6.03 -8.74
C CYS A 20 -16.86 4.82 -9.43
N GLY A 21 -18.18 4.69 -9.37
CA GLY A 21 -18.92 3.56 -9.96
C GLY A 21 -18.77 2.24 -9.17
N ILE A 22 -18.24 2.27 -7.96
CA ILE A 22 -18.02 1.09 -7.11
C ILE A 22 -19.19 0.92 -6.15
N LEU A 23 -19.92 -0.20 -6.27
CA LEU A 23 -21.00 -0.56 -5.36
C LEU A 23 -20.42 -1.31 -4.14
N SER A 24 -20.58 -0.72 -2.97
CA SER A 24 -20.21 -1.36 -1.70
C SER A 24 -21.27 -2.39 -1.32
N GLN A 25 -20.90 -3.67 -1.31
CA GLN A 25 -21.77 -4.75 -0.83
C GLN A 25 -21.43 -5.07 0.63
N LEU A 26 -22.44 -5.08 1.48
CA LEU A 26 -22.31 -5.54 2.86
C LEU A 26 -22.46 -7.07 2.91
N THR A 27 -21.55 -7.73 3.63
CA THR A 27 -21.69 -9.16 3.91
C THR A 27 -22.91 -9.37 4.81
N PRO A 28 -23.86 -10.23 4.43
CA PRO A 28 -25.02 -10.54 5.27
C PRO A 28 -24.58 -11.09 6.63
N PRO A 29 -25.33 -10.80 7.71
CA PRO A 29 -25.08 -11.41 9.01
C PRO A 29 -25.08 -12.95 8.91
N GLY A 30 -24.16 -13.62 9.62
CA GLY A 30 -24.07 -15.07 9.65
C GLY A 30 -23.39 -15.73 8.44
N THR A 31 -22.82 -14.96 7.49
CA THR A 31 -22.12 -15.52 6.32
C THR A 31 -20.65 -15.10 6.27
N PRO A 32 -19.80 -15.48 7.24
CA PRO A 32 -18.38 -15.09 7.27
C PRO A 32 -17.59 -15.65 6.07
N GLN A 33 -18.05 -16.75 5.48
CA GLN A 33 -17.38 -17.39 4.32
C GLN A 33 -17.27 -16.44 3.10
N ARG A 34 -18.20 -15.51 2.92
CA ARG A 34 -18.16 -14.51 1.84
C ARG A 34 -17.07 -13.48 2.02
N ASN A 35 -16.51 -13.37 3.23
CA ASN A 35 -15.43 -12.43 3.57
C ASN A 35 -14.02 -13.05 3.45
N GLY A 36 -13.91 -14.35 3.18
CA GLY A 36 -12.64 -15.10 3.21
C GLY A 36 -11.58 -14.59 2.24
N VAL A 37 -11.99 -14.05 1.09
CA VAL A 37 -11.04 -13.44 0.12
C VAL A 37 -10.42 -12.17 0.70
N PHE A 38 -11.25 -11.33 1.33
CA PHE A 38 -10.83 -10.08 1.95
C PHE A 38 -9.90 -10.33 3.15
N GLU A 39 -10.24 -11.30 3.99
CA GLU A 39 -9.42 -11.71 5.15
C GLU A 39 -8.05 -12.23 4.71
N ARG A 40 -8.01 -13.07 3.69
CA ARG A 40 -6.77 -13.59 3.12
C ARG A 40 -5.89 -12.46 2.58
N ARG A 41 -6.47 -11.50 1.87
CA ARG A 41 -5.74 -10.35 1.34
C ARG A 41 -5.20 -9.45 2.44
N ASN A 42 -5.98 -9.20 3.48
CA ASN A 42 -5.54 -8.45 4.66
C ASN A 42 -4.38 -9.14 5.37
N ARG A 43 -4.46 -10.46 5.55
CA ARG A 43 -3.37 -11.25 6.14
C ARG A 43 -2.10 -11.11 5.31
N THR A 44 -2.18 -11.28 3.99
CA THR A 44 -1.04 -11.11 3.09
C THR A 44 -0.42 -9.72 3.20
N LEU A 45 -1.24 -8.65 3.24
CA LEU A 45 -0.75 -7.28 3.40
C LEU A 45 -0.04 -7.08 4.73
N LEU A 46 -0.61 -7.57 5.83
CA LEU A 46 0.01 -7.48 7.15
C LEU A 46 1.34 -8.22 7.23
N ASP A 47 1.41 -9.41 6.62
CA ASP A 47 2.65 -10.21 6.59
C ASP A 47 3.74 -9.50 5.76
N MET A 48 3.37 -8.87 4.63
CA MET A 48 4.29 -8.05 3.84
C MET A 48 4.80 -6.84 4.63
N VAL A 49 3.91 -6.12 5.32
CA VAL A 49 4.29 -4.97 6.15
C VAL A 49 5.24 -5.39 7.28
N ARG A 50 4.91 -6.47 7.99
CA ARG A 50 5.79 -7.02 9.04
C ARG A 50 7.17 -7.37 8.50
N SER A 51 7.22 -8.06 7.36
CA SER A 51 8.48 -8.40 6.70
C SER A 51 9.28 -7.16 6.31
N MET A 52 8.64 -6.15 5.72
CA MET A 52 9.30 -4.89 5.35
C MET A 52 9.88 -4.18 6.57
N MET A 53 9.09 -4.06 7.64
CA MET A 53 9.51 -3.36 8.86
C MET A 53 10.60 -4.13 9.63
N SER A 54 10.59 -5.46 9.61
CA SER A 54 11.60 -6.28 10.30
C SER A 54 12.97 -6.27 9.60
N LEU A 55 13.02 -5.90 8.32
CA LEU A 55 14.26 -5.84 7.54
C LEU A 55 14.94 -4.45 7.59
N THR A 56 14.38 -3.51 8.34
CA THR A 56 14.85 -2.13 8.39
C THR A 56 14.83 -1.61 9.83
N ASP A 57 15.74 -0.68 10.14
CA ASP A 57 15.79 0.02 11.43
C ASP A 57 14.83 1.23 11.48
N LEU A 58 13.85 1.29 10.57
CA LEU A 58 12.90 2.39 10.51
C LEU A 58 11.95 2.40 11.71
N PRO A 59 11.62 3.56 12.27
CA PRO A 59 10.65 3.70 13.35
C PRO A 59 9.29 3.10 12.96
N LEU A 60 8.56 2.57 13.95
CA LEU A 60 7.25 1.97 13.74
C LEU A 60 6.23 2.93 13.11
N SER A 61 6.40 4.24 13.26
CA SER A 61 5.57 5.26 12.61
C SER A 61 5.54 5.17 11.07
N PHE A 62 6.54 4.51 10.46
CA PHE A 62 6.61 4.29 9.00
C PHE A 62 5.74 3.14 8.49
N TRP A 63 5.01 2.43 9.37
CA TRP A 63 4.16 1.30 8.97
C TRP A 63 3.13 1.67 7.87
N GLY A 64 2.64 2.92 7.86
CA GLY A 64 1.70 3.39 6.85
C GLY A 64 2.31 3.40 5.44
N TYR A 65 3.54 3.86 5.31
CA TYR A 65 4.29 3.83 4.04
C TYR A 65 4.62 2.39 3.60
N ALA A 66 4.94 1.51 4.56
CA ALA A 66 5.14 0.10 4.29
C ALA A 66 3.84 -0.55 3.76
N LEU A 67 2.68 -0.22 4.32
CA LEU A 67 1.39 -0.70 3.85
C LEU A 67 1.06 -0.20 2.44
N GLU A 68 1.34 1.06 2.15
CA GLU A 68 1.17 1.64 0.81
C GLU A 68 2.03 0.90 -0.22
N THR A 69 3.31 0.68 0.11
CA THR A 69 4.25 -0.06 -0.73
C THR A 69 3.84 -1.52 -0.91
N ALA A 70 3.37 -2.19 0.14
CA ALA A 70 2.85 -3.55 0.08
C ALA A 70 1.63 -3.64 -0.84
N THR A 71 0.69 -2.72 -0.72
CA THR A 71 -0.50 -2.65 -1.57
C THR A 71 -0.13 -2.39 -3.03
N PHE A 72 0.80 -1.48 -3.26
CA PHE A 72 1.33 -1.17 -4.59
C PHE A 72 1.94 -2.41 -5.24
N THR A 73 2.80 -3.11 -4.51
CA THR A 73 3.49 -4.33 -4.97
C THR A 73 2.50 -5.47 -5.23
N LEU A 74 1.56 -5.70 -4.29
CA LEU A 74 0.57 -6.77 -4.40
C LEU A 74 -0.36 -6.59 -5.61
N ASN A 75 -0.70 -5.35 -5.96
CA ASN A 75 -1.52 -5.08 -7.14
C ASN A 75 -0.76 -5.29 -8.46
N ARG A 76 0.57 -5.31 -8.44
CA ARG A 76 1.43 -5.53 -9.61
C ARG A 76 2.06 -6.91 -9.67
N ALA A 77 1.86 -7.73 -8.65
CA ALA A 77 2.30 -9.12 -8.64
C ALA A 77 1.21 -10.04 -9.23
N PRO A 78 1.56 -11.01 -10.08
CA PRO A 78 0.62 -12.01 -10.55
C PRO A 78 0.22 -12.95 -9.42
N SER A 79 -1.02 -13.42 -9.44
CA SER A 79 -1.50 -14.46 -8.52
C SER A 79 -1.22 -15.85 -9.08
N LYS A 80 -1.11 -16.87 -8.20
CA LYS A 80 -0.98 -18.27 -8.63
C LYS A 80 -2.15 -18.75 -9.49
N SER A 81 -3.34 -18.23 -9.24
CA SER A 81 -4.57 -18.61 -9.95
C SER A 81 -4.86 -17.78 -11.20
N VAL A 82 -4.29 -16.58 -11.31
CA VAL A 82 -4.55 -15.66 -12.43
C VAL A 82 -3.21 -15.13 -12.93
N LYS A 83 -2.91 -15.39 -14.20
CA LYS A 83 -1.64 -14.97 -14.81
C LYS A 83 -1.50 -13.46 -14.99
N THR A 84 -2.63 -12.76 -15.09
CA THR A 84 -2.68 -11.30 -15.23
C THR A 84 -2.68 -10.64 -13.87
N THR A 85 -1.98 -9.51 -13.74
CA THR A 85 -1.95 -8.75 -12.49
C THR A 85 -3.24 -7.94 -12.31
N PRO A 86 -3.67 -7.62 -11.07
CA PRO A 86 -4.79 -6.70 -10.84
C PRO A 86 -4.61 -5.36 -11.54
N TYR A 87 -3.38 -4.87 -11.63
CA TYR A 87 -3.03 -3.64 -12.35
C TYR A 87 -3.34 -3.76 -13.86
N GLU A 88 -2.97 -4.88 -14.50
CA GLU A 88 -3.27 -5.12 -15.91
C GLU A 88 -4.77 -5.20 -16.19
N LEU A 89 -5.52 -5.86 -15.30
CA LEU A 89 -6.98 -5.96 -15.41
C LEU A 89 -7.65 -4.60 -15.33
N TRP A 90 -7.11 -3.67 -14.52
CA TRP A 90 -7.69 -2.36 -14.32
C TRP A 90 -7.29 -1.34 -15.37
N PHE A 91 -6.02 -1.32 -15.78
CA PHE A 91 -5.47 -0.30 -16.68
C PHE A 91 -5.25 -0.80 -18.12
N GLY A 92 -5.42 -2.10 -18.40
CA GLY A 92 -5.14 -2.70 -19.71
C GLY A 92 -3.66 -2.66 -20.14
N LYS A 93 -2.74 -2.36 -19.20
CA LYS A 93 -1.31 -2.20 -19.47
C LYS A 93 -0.47 -3.02 -18.48
N LYS A 94 0.62 -3.60 -18.95
CA LYS A 94 1.59 -4.25 -18.06
C LYS A 94 2.26 -3.24 -17.15
N PRO A 95 2.41 -3.53 -15.85
CA PRO A 95 3.06 -2.62 -14.92
C PRO A 95 4.56 -2.54 -15.22
N LYS A 96 5.11 -1.33 -15.22
CA LYS A 96 6.57 -1.12 -15.22
C LYS A 96 7.08 -1.32 -13.80
N LEU A 97 8.03 -2.23 -13.61
CA LEU A 97 8.60 -2.56 -12.28
C LEU A 97 10.04 -2.07 -12.11
N SER A 98 10.64 -1.50 -13.16
CA SER A 98 12.04 -1.08 -13.18
C SER A 98 12.40 0.00 -12.14
N PHE A 99 11.41 0.74 -11.64
CA PHE A 99 11.59 1.77 -10.62
C PHE A 99 11.46 1.25 -9.18
N LEU A 100 11.02 0.01 -8.99
CA LEU A 100 10.94 -0.58 -7.66
C LEU A 100 12.34 -0.77 -7.09
N LYS A 101 12.53 -0.33 -5.87
CA LYS A 101 13.73 -0.51 -5.06
C LYS A 101 13.41 -1.34 -3.83
N VAL A 102 14.44 -1.83 -3.18
CA VAL A 102 14.28 -2.56 -1.92
C VAL A 102 13.79 -1.59 -0.86
N TRP A 103 12.79 -1.99 -0.09
CA TRP A 103 12.28 -1.19 1.02
C TRP A 103 13.38 -0.94 2.06
N GLY A 104 13.48 0.31 2.50
CA GLY A 104 14.46 0.70 3.50
C GLY A 104 15.91 0.78 3.00
N CYS A 105 16.14 0.73 1.67
CA CYS A 105 17.47 1.00 1.14
C CYS A 105 17.82 2.49 1.29
N ASP A 106 19.10 2.77 1.47
CA ASP A 106 19.61 4.14 1.52
C ASP A 106 19.28 4.90 0.25
N ALA A 107 18.81 6.13 0.41
CA ALA A 107 18.53 7.04 -0.69
C ALA A 107 19.41 8.29 -0.58
N TYR A 108 20.00 8.66 -1.70
CA TYR A 108 20.82 9.88 -1.79
C TYR A 108 20.09 10.93 -2.59
N VAL A 109 19.82 12.07 -1.96
CA VAL A 109 19.17 13.21 -2.61
C VAL A 109 20.23 14.26 -2.96
N LYS A 110 20.21 14.73 -4.21
CA LYS A 110 21.08 15.82 -4.65
C LYS A 110 20.63 17.12 -3.99
N LYS A 111 21.55 17.80 -3.31
CA LYS A 111 21.31 19.14 -2.75
C LYS A 111 21.18 20.15 -3.88
N LEU A 112 20.11 20.95 -3.91
CA LEU A 112 19.85 21.92 -4.98
C LEU A 112 20.86 23.08 -4.99
N GLN A 113 21.36 23.47 -3.80
CA GLN A 113 22.37 24.53 -3.64
C GLN A 113 23.39 24.06 -2.59
N PRO A 114 24.41 23.26 -2.98
CA PRO A 114 25.48 22.89 -2.06
C PRO A 114 26.40 24.07 -1.84
N GLU A 115 26.80 24.33 -0.59
CA GLU A 115 27.91 25.23 -0.30
C GLU A 115 29.23 24.67 -0.84
N LYS A 116 30.21 25.54 -1.16
CA LYS A 116 31.46 25.17 -1.86
C LYS A 116 32.24 23.99 -1.25
N LEU A 117 32.10 23.75 0.06
CA LEU A 117 32.81 22.71 0.80
C LEU A 117 31.88 21.60 1.37
N GLU A 118 30.59 21.67 1.08
CA GLU A 118 29.65 20.62 1.52
C GLU A 118 29.46 19.54 0.46
N PRO A 119 29.28 18.26 0.89
CA PRO A 119 28.96 17.19 -0.04
C PRO A 119 27.63 17.48 -0.76
N SER A 120 27.61 17.31 -2.07
CA SER A 120 26.44 17.57 -2.92
C SER A 120 25.29 16.56 -2.74
N ARG A 121 25.46 15.55 -1.89
CA ARG A 121 24.47 14.49 -1.62
C ARG A 121 24.26 14.34 -0.11
N LYS A 122 23.01 14.17 0.30
CA LYS A 122 22.61 13.82 1.66
C LYS A 122 21.90 12.46 1.66
N ASN A 123 22.10 11.67 2.71
CA ASN A 123 21.26 10.49 2.97
C ASN A 123 19.85 10.96 3.32
N ALA A 124 18.83 10.35 2.73
CA ALA A 124 17.44 10.70 2.99
C ALA A 124 16.93 10.17 4.35
N SER A 125 17.77 9.42 5.07
CA SER A 125 17.48 8.87 6.41
C SER A 125 17.90 9.77 7.57
N SER A 126 18.31 11.02 7.31
CA SER A 126 18.71 11.98 8.36
C SER A 126 17.61 12.97 8.66
#